data_bcd1f5d58d6a95243834367425d8b209
#
_entry.id   bcd1f5d58d6a95243834367425d8b209
#
_cell.length_a   1.000
_cell.length_b   1.000
_cell.length_c   1.000
_cell.angle_alpha   90.00
_cell.angle_beta   90.00
_cell.angle_gamma   90.00
#
_symmetry.space_group_name_H-M   'P 1'
#
loop_
_entity.id
_entity.type
_entity.pdbx_description
1 polymer ?
#
loop_
_entity_poly.entity_id
_entity_poly.type
_entity_poly.pdbx_seq_one_letter_code
_entity_poly.pdbx_strand_id
1 'polypeptide(L)'
;MRRTAPSRPWLVVIALASVLALDAPSFAAGATYRVDPNLGNSAFTAVFDATVGERITAVSSAIDCTLTIDETALQGKAKCSVPLSSIRVDNDDTKSEHFAQWATNKKVEPAACTIDLEIAQVKLAPPVEARKPMPFTTQGEFTVCGRARDGGMERITGTVIDLPAGAYGPKHTLRIRAKIEGFDRERYGISPKNTAGWFARVQQLADVVATDGTIEVNAFATAAEPENAGEAK
;
A
#
# COMPACT_ATOMS: atom_id res chain seq x y z
N MET A 1 -31.14 83.02 -32.92
CA MET A 1 -31.75 81.95 -32.13
C MET A 1 -30.76 80.75 -32.11
N ARG A 2 -29.98 80.60 -31.04
CA ARG A 2 -29.02 79.46 -30.85
C ARG A 2 -29.61 78.53 -29.79
N ARG A 3 -29.83 77.28 -30.20
CA ARG A 3 -30.29 76.26 -29.26
C ARG A 3 -29.05 75.53 -28.72
N THR A 4 -28.89 75.61 -27.42
CA THR A 4 -27.91 74.87 -26.64
C THR A 4 -28.41 73.41 -26.36
N ALA A 5 -27.61 72.47 -26.71
CA ALA A 5 -27.88 71.04 -26.39
C ALA A 5 -27.40 70.69 -24.98
N PRO A 6 -28.11 69.84 -24.21
CA PRO A 6 -27.70 69.41 -22.88
C PRO A 6 -26.67 68.35 -22.92
N SER A 7 -25.61 68.48 -22.11
CA SER A 7 -24.57 67.49 -21.83
C SER A 7 -25.12 66.36 -21.00
N ARG A 8 -24.96 65.16 -21.49
CA ARG A 8 -25.25 63.92 -20.75
C ARG A 8 -24.04 63.52 -19.85
N PRO A 9 -24.24 63.23 -18.57
CA PRO A 9 -23.18 62.71 -17.73
C PRO A 9 -22.99 61.20 -18.02
N TRP A 10 -21.75 60.84 -18.24
CA TRP A 10 -21.35 59.42 -18.34
C TRP A 10 -21.30 58.82 -16.94
N LEU A 11 -22.20 57.88 -16.67
CA LEU A 11 -22.12 57.02 -15.50
C LEU A 11 -21.04 55.96 -15.73
N VAL A 12 -19.93 56.11 -15.04
CA VAL A 12 -18.89 55.07 -14.94
C VAL A 12 -19.38 54.05 -13.94
N VAL A 13 -19.81 52.90 -14.45
CA VAL A 13 -20.13 51.72 -13.61
C VAL A 13 -18.82 50.99 -13.34
N ILE A 14 -18.28 51.15 -12.14
CA ILE A 14 -17.16 50.35 -11.64
C ILE A 14 -17.72 48.99 -11.21
N ALA A 15 -17.54 47.98 -12.03
CA ALA A 15 -17.83 46.60 -11.67
C ALA A 15 -16.73 46.10 -10.71
N LEU A 16 -17.03 46.04 -9.41
CA LEU A 16 -16.22 45.29 -8.45
C LEU A 16 -16.34 43.79 -8.77
N ALA A 17 -15.33 43.25 -9.41
CA ALA A 17 -15.15 41.81 -9.51
C ALA A 17 -14.69 41.28 -8.16
N SER A 18 -15.63 40.77 -7.35
CA SER A 18 -15.33 40.01 -6.15
C SER A 18 -14.72 38.67 -6.57
N VAL A 19 -13.40 38.54 -6.46
CA VAL A 19 -12.69 37.25 -6.58
C VAL A 19 -13.08 36.41 -5.36
N LEU A 20 -14.04 35.51 -5.53
CA LEU A 20 -14.29 34.45 -4.60
C LEU A 20 -13.05 33.54 -4.65
N ALA A 21 -12.14 33.73 -3.71
CA ALA A 21 -11.12 32.74 -3.40
C ALA A 21 -11.87 31.49 -2.94
N LEU A 22 -11.95 30.49 -3.84
CA LEU A 22 -12.32 29.12 -3.47
C LEU A 22 -11.18 28.62 -2.58
N ASP A 23 -11.37 28.71 -1.27
CA ASP A 23 -10.54 27.97 -0.32
C ASP A 23 -10.64 26.51 -0.70
N ALA A 24 -9.58 25.97 -1.32
CA ALA A 24 -9.42 24.53 -1.48
C ALA A 24 -9.49 23.92 -0.07
N PRO A 25 -10.29 22.86 0.14
CA PRO A 25 -10.38 22.24 1.45
C PRO A 25 -8.96 21.83 1.87
N SER A 26 -8.43 22.52 2.85
CA SER A 26 -7.24 22.08 3.57
C SER A 26 -7.64 20.77 4.25
N PHE A 27 -7.26 19.64 3.65
CA PHE A 27 -7.40 18.35 4.32
C PHE A 27 -6.65 18.48 5.65
N ALA A 28 -7.37 18.33 6.75
CA ALA A 28 -6.77 18.21 8.06
C ALA A 28 -5.66 17.15 7.93
N ALA A 29 -4.44 17.49 8.35
CA ALA A 29 -3.31 16.59 8.24
C ALA A 29 -3.63 15.33 9.04
N GLY A 30 -3.95 14.23 8.35
CA GLY A 30 -4.28 12.96 8.99
C GLY A 30 -3.09 12.46 9.80
N ALA A 31 -3.35 11.69 10.85
CA ALA A 31 -2.30 11.05 11.63
C ALA A 31 -1.50 10.08 10.76
N THR A 32 -0.19 10.16 10.84
CA THR A 32 0.70 9.26 10.11
C THR A 32 1.18 8.15 11.03
N TYR A 33 1.13 6.92 10.54
CA TYR A 33 1.62 5.72 11.23
C TYR A 33 2.67 5.04 10.35
N ARG A 34 3.70 4.48 10.98
CA ARG A 34 4.73 3.69 10.30
C ARG A 34 4.88 2.33 10.96
N VAL A 35 5.11 1.30 10.18
CA VAL A 35 5.41 -0.03 10.71
C VAL A 35 6.66 0.05 11.59
N ASP A 36 6.52 -0.44 12.82
CA ASP A 36 7.63 -0.53 13.77
C ASP A 36 8.18 -1.96 13.74
N PRO A 37 9.40 -2.18 13.25
CA PRO A 37 10.00 -3.51 13.16
C PRO A 37 10.27 -4.15 14.54
N ASN A 38 10.29 -3.35 15.60
CA ASN A 38 10.52 -3.83 16.96
C ASN A 38 9.23 -4.15 17.71
N LEU A 39 8.07 -3.90 17.08
CA LEU A 39 6.78 -4.08 17.71
C LEU A 39 6.00 -5.23 17.06
N GLY A 40 5.71 -6.27 17.85
CA GLY A 40 4.95 -7.43 17.36
C GLY A 40 5.68 -8.23 16.27
N ASN A 41 4.90 -9.02 15.54
CA ASN A 41 5.39 -9.83 14.42
C ASN A 41 4.81 -9.26 13.13
N SER A 42 5.36 -8.13 12.65
CA SER A 42 5.00 -7.62 11.32
C SER A 42 5.56 -8.54 10.25
N ALA A 43 4.71 -8.98 9.32
CA ALA A 43 5.10 -9.88 8.25
C ALA A 43 4.25 -9.70 7.00
N PHE A 44 4.89 -9.84 5.86
CA PHE A 44 4.29 -10.16 4.58
C PHE A 44 4.36 -11.68 4.40
N THR A 45 3.27 -12.30 3.95
CA THR A 45 3.20 -13.74 3.68
C THR A 45 2.48 -13.97 2.37
N ALA A 46 3.07 -14.75 1.46
CA ALA A 46 2.40 -15.24 0.26
C ALA A 46 2.35 -16.77 0.32
N VAL A 47 1.16 -17.33 0.05
CA VAL A 47 0.91 -18.78 0.14
C VAL A 47 0.34 -19.27 -1.17
N PHE A 48 0.95 -20.32 -1.72
CA PHE A 48 0.51 -21.00 -2.92
C PHE A 48 0.41 -22.50 -2.66
N ASP A 49 -0.62 -23.14 -3.19
CA ASP A 49 -0.73 -24.59 -3.13
C ASP A 49 0.15 -25.24 -4.22
N ALA A 50 0.69 -26.41 -3.93
CA ALA A 50 1.40 -27.24 -4.90
C ALA A 50 0.58 -28.48 -5.24
N THR A 51 0.67 -28.95 -6.50
CA THR A 51 -0.12 -30.09 -7.01
C THR A 51 0.13 -31.41 -6.26
N VAL A 52 1.24 -31.50 -5.54
CA VAL A 52 1.59 -32.66 -4.69
C VAL A 52 0.97 -32.58 -3.29
N GLY A 53 0.06 -31.63 -3.05
CA GLY A 53 -0.57 -31.44 -1.74
C GLY A 53 0.30 -30.68 -0.74
N GLU A 54 1.43 -30.14 -1.17
CA GLU A 54 2.26 -29.26 -0.37
C GLU A 54 1.76 -27.81 -0.45
N ARG A 55 2.09 -27.02 0.57
CA ARG A 55 1.86 -25.59 0.60
C ARG A 55 3.20 -24.87 0.60
N ILE A 56 3.39 -23.97 -0.35
CA ILE A 56 4.58 -23.13 -0.46
C ILE A 56 4.30 -21.80 0.20
N THR A 57 5.14 -21.43 1.15
CA THR A 57 4.98 -20.21 1.93
C THR A 57 6.19 -19.31 1.78
N ALA A 58 5.98 -18.10 1.26
CA ALA A 58 6.99 -17.08 1.15
C ALA A 58 6.73 -16.00 2.24
N VAL A 59 7.72 -15.70 3.06
CA VAL A 59 7.58 -14.79 4.20
C VAL A 59 8.69 -13.74 4.20
N SER A 60 8.35 -12.51 4.57
CA SER A 60 9.31 -11.47 4.91
C SER A 60 8.84 -10.70 6.14
N SER A 61 9.77 -10.41 7.06
CA SER A 61 9.56 -9.46 8.15
C SER A 61 10.04 -8.05 7.83
N ALA A 62 10.73 -7.86 6.71
CA ALA A 62 11.24 -6.54 6.27
C ALA A 62 10.15 -5.76 5.50
N ILE A 63 8.98 -5.61 6.13
CA ILE A 63 7.88 -4.83 5.58
C ILE A 63 8.01 -3.38 6.07
N ASP A 64 8.00 -2.45 5.14
CA ASP A 64 7.91 -1.01 5.40
C ASP A 64 6.57 -0.50 4.92
N CYS A 65 5.76 0.05 5.82
CA CYS A 65 4.48 0.66 5.48
C CYS A 65 4.35 2.02 6.16
N THR A 66 3.84 2.97 5.38
CA THR A 66 3.35 4.25 5.88
C THR A 66 1.86 4.34 5.65
N LEU A 67 1.11 4.67 6.71
CA LEU A 67 -0.33 4.88 6.66
C LEU A 67 -0.62 6.31 7.06
N THR A 68 -1.60 6.93 6.40
CA THR A 68 -2.14 8.22 6.82
C THR A 68 -3.63 8.05 7.02
N ILE A 69 -4.13 8.41 8.20
CA ILE A 69 -5.53 8.22 8.58
C ILE A 69 -6.12 9.55 9.01
N ASP A 70 -7.21 9.95 8.35
CA ASP A 70 -8.09 11.00 8.82
C ASP A 70 -9.10 10.36 9.79
N GLU A 71 -8.87 10.57 11.08
CA GLU A 71 -9.70 9.98 12.14
C GLU A 71 -11.12 10.56 12.16
N THR A 72 -11.30 11.78 11.65
CA THR A 72 -12.61 12.43 11.58
C THR A 72 -13.44 11.88 10.43
N ALA A 73 -12.84 11.73 9.27
CA ALA A 73 -13.50 11.19 8.08
C ALA A 73 -13.53 9.66 8.05
N LEU A 74 -12.83 8.99 8.96
CA LEU A 74 -12.62 7.53 8.99
C LEU A 74 -12.11 7.00 7.65
N GLN A 75 -11.16 7.73 7.06
CA GLN A 75 -10.56 7.41 5.79
C GLN A 75 -9.04 7.36 5.93
N GLY A 76 -8.42 6.51 5.13
CA GLY A 76 -6.98 6.40 5.12
C GLY A 76 -6.42 6.06 3.76
N LYS A 77 -5.10 6.15 3.66
CA LYS A 77 -4.28 5.68 2.55
C LYS A 77 -3.08 4.92 3.11
N ALA A 78 -2.55 4.01 2.32
CA ALA A 78 -1.37 3.25 2.73
C ALA A 78 -0.41 3.07 1.56
N LYS A 79 0.87 3.05 1.87
CA LYS A 79 1.93 2.66 0.95
C LYS A 79 2.86 1.69 1.67
N CYS A 80 2.97 0.48 1.12
CA CYS A 80 3.79 -0.59 1.68
C CYS A 80 4.81 -1.07 0.66
N SER A 81 5.99 -1.46 1.13
CA SER A 81 7.06 -2.03 0.33
C SER A 81 7.73 -3.18 1.06
N VAL A 82 8.10 -4.21 0.33
CA VAL A 82 8.84 -5.38 0.84
C VAL A 82 10.00 -5.65 -0.12
N PRO A 83 11.26 -5.60 0.33
CA PRO A 83 12.40 -5.97 -0.51
C PRO A 83 12.31 -7.44 -0.92
N LEU A 84 12.41 -7.74 -2.21
CA LEU A 84 12.37 -9.11 -2.71
C LEU A 84 13.47 -9.98 -2.09
N SER A 85 14.64 -9.42 -1.87
CA SER A 85 15.79 -10.09 -1.26
C SER A 85 15.56 -10.52 0.19
N SER A 86 14.55 -9.97 0.86
CA SER A 86 14.20 -10.35 2.25
C SER A 86 13.22 -11.52 2.34
N ILE A 87 12.67 -11.96 1.22
CA ILE A 87 11.67 -13.04 1.20
C ILE A 87 12.36 -14.40 1.34
N ARG A 88 11.83 -15.20 2.26
CA ARG A 88 12.22 -16.58 2.49
C ARG A 88 11.08 -17.51 2.12
N VAL A 89 11.36 -18.47 1.26
CA VAL A 89 10.38 -19.48 0.82
C VAL A 89 10.64 -20.78 1.59
N ASP A 90 9.65 -21.22 2.38
CA ASP A 90 9.70 -22.43 3.22
C ASP A 90 10.95 -22.50 4.12
N ASN A 91 11.56 -21.35 4.44
CA ASN A 91 12.84 -21.26 5.15
C ASN A 91 13.99 -22.01 4.44
N ASP A 92 13.94 -22.12 3.12
CA ASP A 92 14.90 -22.80 2.25
C ASP A 92 15.58 -21.77 1.33
N ASP A 93 16.92 -21.74 1.35
CA ASP A 93 17.68 -20.76 0.57
C ASP A 93 17.56 -21.01 -0.95
N THR A 94 17.53 -22.28 -1.37
CA THR A 94 17.40 -22.65 -2.79
C THR A 94 16.03 -22.26 -3.34
N LYS A 95 14.96 -22.53 -2.59
CA LYS A 95 13.61 -22.11 -2.97
C LYS A 95 13.49 -20.58 -3.02
N SER A 96 14.11 -19.89 -2.08
CA SER A 96 14.14 -18.43 -2.01
C SER A 96 14.87 -17.81 -3.21
N GLU A 97 16.01 -18.39 -3.61
CA GLU A 97 16.74 -17.97 -4.81
C GLU A 97 15.92 -18.21 -6.09
N HIS A 98 15.28 -19.38 -6.22
CA HIS A 98 14.40 -19.66 -7.35
C HIS A 98 13.23 -18.66 -7.43
N PHE A 99 12.61 -18.36 -6.31
CA PHE A 99 11.53 -17.37 -6.27
C PHE A 99 12.03 -15.99 -6.72
N ALA A 100 13.20 -15.56 -6.24
CA ALA A 100 13.79 -14.28 -6.65
C ALA A 100 14.05 -14.24 -8.16
N GLN A 101 14.54 -15.32 -8.76
CA GLN A 101 14.73 -15.42 -10.21
C GLN A 101 13.40 -15.36 -10.97
N TRP A 102 12.36 -16.02 -10.46
CA TRP A 102 11.02 -15.98 -11.08
C TRP A 102 10.41 -14.58 -11.04
N ALA A 103 10.57 -13.91 -9.91
CA ALA A 103 10.00 -12.58 -9.70
C ALA A 103 10.74 -11.48 -10.48
N THR A 104 12.07 -11.53 -10.58
CA THR A 104 12.85 -10.50 -11.29
C THR A 104 12.73 -10.61 -12.81
N ASN A 105 12.39 -11.79 -13.33
CA ASN A 105 12.31 -12.07 -14.76
C ASN A 105 13.60 -11.68 -15.51
N LYS A 106 14.77 -11.87 -14.88
CA LYS A 106 16.12 -11.52 -15.41
C LYS A 106 16.29 -10.06 -15.85
N LYS A 107 15.35 -9.20 -15.49
CA LYS A 107 15.36 -7.79 -15.93
C LYS A 107 15.88 -6.85 -14.86
N VAL A 108 15.81 -7.27 -13.61
CA VAL A 108 16.16 -6.48 -12.43
C VAL A 108 16.97 -7.34 -11.48
N GLU A 109 17.99 -6.77 -10.87
CA GLU A 109 18.70 -7.45 -9.79
C GLU A 109 17.78 -7.62 -8.57
N PRO A 110 17.77 -8.80 -7.89
CA PRO A 110 16.90 -9.04 -6.75
C PRO A 110 17.02 -7.98 -5.64
N ALA A 111 18.21 -7.43 -5.43
CA ALA A 111 18.46 -6.40 -4.43
C ALA A 111 17.79 -5.05 -4.76
N ALA A 112 17.49 -4.79 -6.04
CA ALA A 112 16.82 -3.57 -6.49
C ALA A 112 15.32 -3.77 -6.71
N CYS A 113 14.79 -4.95 -6.41
CA CYS A 113 13.39 -5.28 -6.62
C CYS A 113 12.60 -5.21 -5.31
N THR A 114 11.44 -4.59 -5.37
CA THR A 114 10.46 -4.53 -4.29
C THR A 114 9.13 -5.12 -4.72
N ILE A 115 8.36 -5.58 -3.75
CA ILE A 115 6.93 -5.82 -3.87
C ILE A 115 6.24 -4.64 -3.20
N ASP A 116 5.43 -3.92 -3.96
CA ASP A 116 4.81 -2.68 -3.49
C ASP A 116 3.29 -2.80 -3.54
N LEU A 117 2.63 -2.18 -2.55
CA LEU A 117 1.20 -2.03 -2.48
C LEU A 117 0.86 -0.57 -2.15
N GLU A 118 0.05 0.05 -2.99
CA GLU A 118 -0.46 1.39 -2.76
C GLU A 118 -1.99 1.38 -2.67
N ILE A 119 -2.53 1.84 -1.55
CA ILE A 119 -3.96 2.01 -1.31
C ILE A 119 -4.23 3.50 -1.26
N ALA A 120 -4.87 4.02 -2.32
CA ALA A 120 -5.20 5.44 -2.41
C ALA A 120 -6.30 5.85 -1.41
N GLN A 121 -7.22 4.94 -1.11
CA GLN A 121 -8.30 5.20 -0.17
C GLN A 121 -8.80 3.89 0.47
N VAL A 122 -8.91 3.91 1.79
CA VAL A 122 -9.66 2.94 2.58
C VAL A 122 -10.69 3.69 3.43
N LYS A 123 -11.90 3.13 3.54
CA LYS A 123 -12.94 3.63 4.45
C LYS A 123 -13.12 2.65 5.59
N LEU A 124 -13.08 3.13 6.81
CA LEU A 124 -13.35 2.35 8.00
C LEU A 124 -14.81 2.51 8.39
N ALA A 125 -15.44 1.43 8.84
CA ALA A 125 -16.82 1.47 9.30
C ALA A 125 -16.87 2.03 10.74
N PRO A 126 -17.74 3.02 11.03
CA PRO A 126 -17.99 3.45 12.41
C PRO A 126 -18.83 2.40 13.16
N PRO A 127 -18.82 2.35 14.52
CA PRO A 127 -17.96 3.18 15.38
C PRO A 127 -16.53 2.66 15.47
N VAL A 128 -15.56 3.59 15.66
CA VAL A 128 -14.20 3.22 16.01
C VAL A 128 -14.17 2.92 17.50
N GLU A 129 -14.02 1.65 17.84
CA GLU A 129 -13.91 1.21 19.23
C GLU A 129 -12.49 0.70 19.47
N ALA A 130 -11.83 1.28 20.47
CA ALA A 130 -10.48 0.85 20.85
C ALA A 130 -10.45 -0.66 21.16
N ARG A 131 -9.41 -1.33 20.66
CA ARG A 131 -9.15 -2.77 20.82
C ARG A 131 -10.15 -3.70 20.11
N LYS A 132 -11.10 -3.17 19.35
CA LYS A 132 -11.99 -3.99 18.52
C LYS A 132 -11.56 -3.98 17.07
N PRO A 133 -11.67 -5.12 16.36
CA PRO A 133 -11.34 -5.18 14.94
C PRO A 133 -12.40 -4.42 14.12
N MET A 134 -11.94 -3.48 13.31
CA MET A 134 -12.74 -2.75 12.34
C MET A 134 -12.49 -3.36 10.96
N PRO A 135 -13.46 -4.01 10.33
CA PRO A 135 -13.30 -4.60 9.02
C PRO A 135 -13.24 -3.51 7.94
N PHE A 136 -12.49 -3.78 6.89
CA PHE A 136 -12.47 -2.96 5.68
C PHE A 136 -12.41 -3.81 4.43
N THR A 137 -12.86 -3.22 3.33
CA THR A 137 -12.64 -3.72 1.97
C THR A 137 -12.24 -2.54 1.10
N THR A 138 -11.19 -2.70 0.32
CA THR A 138 -10.72 -1.66 -0.59
C THR A 138 -10.08 -2.27 -1.83
N GLN A 139 -9.58 -1.42 -2.71
CA GLN A 139 -8.70 -1.79 -3.81
C GLN A 139 -7.36 -1.08 -3.66
N GLY A 140 -6.29 -1.75 -4.10
CA GLY A 140 -4.95 -1.18 -4.09
C GLY A 140 -4.18 -1.62 -5.31
N GLU A 141 -3.27 -0.78 -5.76
CA GLU A 141 -2.32 -1.10 -6.81
C GLU A 141 -1.19 -1.94 -6.22
N PHE A 142 -1.01 -3.13 -6.78
CA PHE A 142 0.04 -4.07 -6.39
C PHE A 142 1.04 -4.22 -7.53
N THR A 143 2.34 -4.13 -7.23
CA THR A 143 3.40 -4.33 -8.21
C THR A 143 4.50 -5.24 -7.69
N VAL A 144 5.18 -5.91 -8.60
CA VAL A 144 6.40 -6.71 -8.31
C VAL A 144 7.51 -6.24 -9.22
N CYS A 145 8.60 -5.75 -8.66
CA CYS A 145 9.69 -5.09 -9.40
C CYS A 145 9.16 -4.03 -10.39
N GLY A 146 8.21 -3.20 -9.95
CA GLY A 146 7.57 -2.17 -10.76
C GLY A 146 6.69 -2.69 -11.89
N ARG A 147 6.30 -3.96 -11.87
CA ARG A 147 5.45 -4.57 -12.91
C ARG A 147 4.08 -4.92 -12.37
N ALA A 148 3.08 -4.63 -13.18
CA ALA A 148 1.72 -5.12 -13.01
C ALA A 148 1.10 -5.38 -14.38
N ARG A 149 0.17 -6.32 -14.47
CA ARG A 149 -0.75 -6.44 -15.61
C ARG A 149 -2.07 -5.74 -15.26
N ASP A 150 -2.74 -5.22 -16.25
CA ASP A 150 -4.09 -4.66 -16.11
C ASP A 150 -4.22 -3.62 -14.99
N GLY A 151 -3.16 -2.80 -14.81
CA GLY A 151 -3.11 -1.76 -13.79
C GLY A 151 -2.88 -2.25 -12.38
N GLY A 152 -2.65 -3.57 -12.15
CA GLY A 152 -2.25 -4.11 -10.84
C GLY A 152 -3.26 -3.95 -9.72
N MET A 153 -4.53 -3.65 -10.03
CA MET A 153 -5.56 -3.44 -9.00
C MET A 153 -5.99 -4.76 -8.38
N GLU A 154 -5.79 -4.88 -7.06
CA GLU A 154 -6.20 -6.03 -6.27
C GLU A 154 -7.28 -5.65 -5.27
N ARG A 155 -8.21 -6.59 -5.03
CA ARG A 155 -9.20 -6.45 -3.96
C ARG A 155 -8.57 -6.87 -2.64
N ILE A 156 -8.61 -5.97 -1.66
CA ILE A 156 -8.02 -6.16 -0.34
C ILE A 156 -9.12 -6.17 0.70
N THR A 157 -9.15 -7.21 1.51
CA THR A 157 -10.00 -7.30 2.70
C THR A 157 -9.15 -7.32 3.95
N GLY A 158 -9.66 -6.83 5.06
CA GLY A 158 -8.86 -6.85 6.27
C GLY A 158 -9.55 -6.28 7.49
N THR A 159 -8.75 -6.11 8.54
CA THR A 159 -9.16 -5.48 9.80
C THR A 159 -8.09 -4.53 10.29
N VAL A 160 -8.53 -3.44 10.90
CA VAL A 160 -7.68 -2.54 11.68
C VAL A 160 -8.14 -2.61 13.14
N ILE A 161 -7.19 -2.70 14.06
CA ILE A 161 -7.45 -2.63 15.50
C ILE A 161 -6.71 -1.42 16.02
N ASP A 162 -7.44 -0.52 16.62
CA ASP A 162 -6.91 0.64 17.33
C ASP A 162 -6.41 0.23 18.71
N LEU A 163 -5.14 0.48 18.99
CA LEU A 163 -4.46 0.17 20.24
C LEU A 163 -3.94 1.49 20.86
N PRO A 164 -4.70 2.10 21.77
CA PRO A 164 -4.27 3.33 22.43
C PRO A 164 -2.90 3.21 23.10
N ALA A 165 -2.21 4.34 23.28
CA ALA A 165 -0.96 4.39 24.01
C ALA A 165 -1.10 3.72 25.39
N GLY A 166 -0.11 2.91 25.76
CA GLY A 166 -0.15 2.08 26.97
C GLY A 166 -0.83 0.72 26.80
N ALA A 167 -1.54 0.47 25.71
CA ALA A 167 -2.17 -0.85 25.47
C ALA A 167 -1.19 -1.89 24.93
N TYR A 168 -0.24 -1.46 24.10
CA TYR A 168 0.75 -2.35 23.46
C TYR A 168 2.13 -1.68 23.33
N GLY A 169 2.40 -0.66 24.07
CA GLY A 169 3.62 0.14 24.04
C GLY A 169 3.32 1.59 24.38
N PRO A 170 4.34 2.45 24.42
CA PRO A 170 4.17 3.85 24.82
C PRO A 170 3.46 4.71 23.78
N LYS A 171 3.45 4.29 22.53
CA LYS A 171 2.85 5.01 21.40
C LYS A 171 1.48 4.43 21.02
N HIS A 172 0.63 5.29 20.46
CA HIS A 172 -0.59 4.85 19.78
C HIS A 172 -0.21 3.93 18.62
N THR A 173 -0.85 2.77 18.52
CA THR A 173 -0.49 1.71 17.59
C THR A 173 -1.72 1.22 16.85
N LEU A 174 -1.58 0.97 15.56
CA LEU A 174 -2.57 0.27 14.75
C LEU A 174 -2.06 -1.14 14.46
N ARG A 175 -2.88 -2.14 14.72
CA ARG A 175 -2.66 -3.48 14.22
C ARG A 175 -3.50 -3.68 12.97
N ILE A 176 -2.84 -3.96 11.85
CA ILE A 176 -3.44 -4.15 10.54
C ILE A 176 -3.30 -5.62 10.14
N ARG A 177 -4.38 -6.22 9.69
CA ARG A 177 -4.37 -7.48 8.96
C ARG A 177 -5.05 -7.24 7.64
N ALA A 178 -4.35 -7.51 6.55
CA ALA A 178 -4.87 -7.35 5.19
C ALA A 178 -4.65 -8.64 4.40
N LYS A 179 -5.56 -8.94 3.48
CA LYS A 179 -5.53 -10.15 2.66
C LYS A 179 -5.95 -9.86 1.23
N ILE A 180 -5.22 -10.45 0.28
CA ILE A 180 -5.59 -10.56 -1.13
C ILE A 180 -5.82 -12.05 -1.39
N GLU A 181 -7.04 -12.43 -1.74
CA GLU A 181 -7.40 -13.79 -2.12
C GLU A 181 -7.42 -13.94 -3.64
N GLY A 182 -7.00 -15.09 -4.15
CA GLY A 182 -6.95 -15.34 -5.57
C GLY A 182 -5.89 -14.50 -6.31
N PHE A 183 -4.78 -14.21 -5.61
CA PHE A 183 -3.66 -13.49 -6.21
C PHE A 183 -3.01 -14.32 -7.31
N ASP A 184 -3.13 -13.87 -8.56
CA ASP A 184 -2.54 -14.53 -9.73
C ASP A 184 -1.10 -14.02 -9.96
N ARG A 185 -0.11 -14.85 -9.61
CA ARG A 185 1.31 -14.52 -9.75
C ARG A 185 1.76 -14.24 -11.18
N GLU A 186 1.10 -14.83 -12.18
CA GLU A 186 1.47 -14.64 -13.59
C GLU A 186 1.11 -13.24 -14.10
N ARG A 187 0.09 -12.60 -13.52
CA ARG A 187 -0.23 -11.18 -13.80
C ARG A 187 0.92 -10.24 -13.48
N TYR A 188 1.80 -10.63 -12.58
CA TYR A 188 2.99 -9.87 -12.17
C TYR A 188 4.27 -10.38 -12.80
N GLY A 189 4.16 -11.34 -13.71
CA GLY A 189 5.29 -11.94 -14.39
C GLY A 189 6.17 -12.81 -13.51
N ILE A 190 5.63 -13.31 -12.39
CA ILE A 190 6.30 -14.29 -11.52
C ILE A 190 6.07 -15.66 -12.12
N SER A 191 7.05 -16.20 -12.81
CA SER A 191 6.91 -17.47 -13.50
C SER A 191 8.22 -18.27 -13.47
N PRO A 192 8.12 -19.60 -13.26
CA PRO A 192 9.24 -20.49 -13.41
C PRO A 192 9.91 -20.44 -14.77
N LYS A 193 9.16 -20.07 -15.82
CA LYS A 193 9.68 -19.84 -17.19
C LYS A 193 10.74 -18.75 -17.25
N ASN A 194 10.85 -17.93 -16.22
CA ASN A 194 11.85 -16.88 -16.10
C ASN A 194 13.25 -17.42 -15.70
N THR A 195 13.36 -18.66 -15.28
CA THR A 195 14.64 -19.29 -14.89
C THR A 195 15.53 -19.48 -16.10
N ALA A 196 16.84 -19.14 -15.99
CA ALA A 196 17.82 -19.35 -17.06
C ALA A 196 18.60 -20.65 -16.87
N GLY A 197 19.04 -21.22 -17.99
CA GLY A 197 20.08 -22.26 -18.03
C GLY A 197 19.59 -23.68 -17.71
N TRP A 198 20.49 -24.50 -17.17
CA TRP A 198 20.33 -25.92 -16.90
C TRP A 198 19.11 -26.28 -16.04
N PHE A 199 18.64 -25.35 -15.24
CA PHE A 199 17.41 -25.43 -14.43
C PHE A 199 16.10 -25.40 -15.24
N ALA A 200 16.14 -25.29 -16.57
CA ALA A 200 14.96 -25.48 -17.42
C ALA A 200 14.27 -26.86 -17.21
N ARG A 201 14.96 -27.84 -16.61
CA ARG A 201 14.34 -29.10 -16.15
C ARG A 201 13.46 -28.91 -14.90
N VAL A 202 13.63 -27.83 -14.16
CA VAL A 202 12.72 -27.40 -13.08
C VAL A 202 11.38 -26.91 -13.64
N GLN A 203 11.24 -26.80 -14.97
CA GLN A 203 9.93 -26.56 -15.61
C GLN A 203 8.89 -27.62 -15.23
N GLN A 204 9.32 -28.87 -14.93
CA GLN A 204 8.40 -29.86 -14.37
C GLN A 204 7.91 -29.53 -12.96
N LEU A 205 8.68 -28.77 -12.18
CA LEU A 205 8.23 -28.26 -10.88
C LEU A 205 7.38 -26.98 -11.03
N ALA A 206 7.43 -26.33 -12.17
CA ALA A 206 6.70 -25.13 -12.48
C ALA A 206 5.20 -25.34 -12.60
N ASP A 207 4.81 -26.46 -13.17
CA ASP A 207 3.40 -26.88 -13.28
C ASP A 207 2.89 -27.45 -11.93
N VAL A 208 3.78 -27.53 -10.93
CA VAL A 208 3.47 -28.05 -9.59
C VAL A 208 2.95 -26.95 -8.66
N VAL A 209 3.35 -25.69 -8.88
CA VAL A 209 2.91 -24.55 -8.05
C VAL A 209 1.73 -23.85 -8.68
N ALA A 210 0.63 -23.74 -7.99
CA ALA A 210 -0.58 -23.02 -8.45
C ALA A 210 -0.24 -21.60 -8.92
N THR A 211 -0.96 -21.12 -9.93
CA THR A 211 -0.83 -19.74 -10.42
C THR A 211 -1.46 -18.75 -9.47
N ASP A 212 -2.51 -19.16 -8.79
CA ASP A 212 -3.24 -18.37 -7.82
C ASP A 212 -2.89 -18.78 -6.38
N GLY A 213 -2.90 -17.80 -5.51
CA GLY A 213 -2.55 -17.94 -4.11
C GLY A 213 -3.19 -16.86 -3.26
N THR A 214 -2.67 -16.71 -2.07
CA THR A 214 -3.10 -15.71 -1.10
C THR A 214 -1.93 -14.89 -0.64
N ILE A 215 -2.12 -13.58 -0.55
CA ILE A 215 -1.18 -12.67 0.12
C ILE A 215 -1.81 -12.18 1.41
N GLU A 216 -1.04 -12.22 2.48
CA GLU A 216 -1.43 -11.71 3.80
C GLU A 216 -0.38 -10.74 4.32
N VAL A 217 -0.84 -9.65 4.91
CA VAL A 217 -0.02 -8.69 5.64
C VAL A 217 -0.55 -8.62 7.07
N ASN A 218 0.35 -8.81 8.03
CA ASN A 218 0.11 -8.49 9.43
C ASN A 218 1.12 -7.42 9.82
N ALA A 219 0.67 -6.25 10.27
CA ALA A 219 1.54 -5.14 10.57
C ALA A 219 1.13 -4.44 11.86
N PHE A 220 2.12 -3.98 12.61
CA PHE A 220 1.97 -3.09 13.75
C PHE A 220 2.59 -1.75 13.38
N ALA A 221 1.77 -0.71 13.27
CA ALA A 221 2.20 0.61 12.88
C ALA A 221 1.99 1.59 14.04
N THR A 222 3.04 2.27 14.44
CA THR A 222 3.00 3.28 15.50
C THR A 222 2.84 4.67 14.93
N ALA A 223 2.18 5.54 15.69
CA ALA A 223 2.07 6.94 15.34
C ALA A 223 3.46 7.55 15.16
N ALA A 224 3.70 8.15 14.01
CA ALA A 224 4.90 8.93 13.75
C ALA A 224 4.83 10.22 14.58
N GLU A 225 5.96 10.63 15.14
CA GLU A 225 6.05 11.96 15.72
C GLU A 225 5.83 13.00 14.63
N PRO A 226 5.07 14.07 14.90
CA PRO A 226 4.95 15.15 13.94
C PRO A 226 6.36 15.62 13.58
N GLU A 227 6.68 15.58 12.30
CA GLU A 227 7.93 16.14 11.79
C GLU A 227 7.89 17.62 12.14
N ASN A 228 8.64 18.02 13.16
CA ASN A 228 8.72 19.40 13.59
C ASN A 228 9.10 20.21 12.35
N ALA A 229 8.16 21.01 11.86
CA ALA A 229 8.36 21.94 10.76
C ALA A 229 9.57 22.81 11.13
N GLY A 230 10.66 22.53 10.42
CA GLY A 230 12.01 22.87 10.76
C GLY A 230 12.19 24.24 11.35
N GLU A 231 13.07 24.33 12.32
CA GLU A 231 13.89 25.50 12.58
C GLU A 231 14.51 25.95 11.23
N ALA A 232 13.79 26.83 10.53
CA ALA A 232 14.40 27.69 9.54
C ALA A 232 15.32 28.65 10.30
N LYS A 233 16.64 28.29 10.32
CA LYS A 233 17.70 29.21 10.66
C LYS A 233 18.02 30.07 9.46
#